data_3f0fd5eb65cff80566a084623a8a9f92
#
_entry.id   3f0fd5eb65cff80566a084623a8a9f92
#
_cell.length_a   1.000
_cell.length_b   1.000
_cell.length_c   1.000
_cell.angle_alpha   90.00
_cell.angle_beta   90.00
_cell.angle_gamma   90.00
#
_symmetry.space_group_name_H-M   'P 1'
#
loop_
_entity.id
_entity.type
_entity.pdbx_description
1 polymer ?
#
loop_
_entity_poly.entity_id
_entity_poly.type
_entity_poly.pdbx_seq_one_letter_code
_entity_poly.pdbx_strand_id
1 'polypeptide(L)'
;MNVEDFITKILTYEKLPTIYKLGKFMNSYQIGKTGKKYLQCDCSGLIKGTLWGYPSNGKYGNIYPDVNANDIINNYCYEVSSDFSNIKKGEFVWLSGHIGVYIGDNTICECSPKWENGIQLTKLNARNWKKHGKSKWLDYGSVSSSTKTWDIDKIAREVIKGKYGNGHENRKKNIGCDDVTYQQIRKRVNELSK
;
A
#
# COMPACT_ATOMS: atom_id res chain seq x y z
N MET A 1 3.63 -1.66 -4.86
CA MET A 1 2.91 -2.58 -3.90
C MET A 1 1.43 -2.31 -4.08
N ASN A 2 0.58 -3.34 -4.20
CA ASN A 2 -0.86 -3.13 -4.24
C ASN A 2 -1.41 -2.75 -2.84
N VAL A 3 -2.61 -2.18 -2.81
CA VAL A 3 -3.25 -1.69 -1.57
C VAL A 3 -3.48 -2.81 -0.56
N GLU A 4 -3.93 -3.99 -0.99
CA GLU A 4 -4.23 -5.10 -0.07
C GLU A 4 -2.97 -5.65 0.59
N ASP A 5 -1.88 -5.79 -0.16
CA ASP A 5 -0.58 -6.20 0.38
C ASP A 5 -0.05 -5.17 1.39
N PHE A 6 -0.20 -3.87 1.08
CA PHE A 6 0.20 -2.80 1.97
C PHE A 6 -0.58 -2.82 3.29
N ILE A 7 -1.92 -2.97 3.21
CA ILE A 7 -2.78 -3.03 4.40
C ILE A 7 -2.49 -4.29 5.22
N THR A 8 -2.35 -5.43 4.57
CA THR A 8 -1.98 -6.68 5.25
C THR A 8 -0.68 -6.50 6.04
N LYS A 9 0.30 -5.87 5.42
CA LYS A 9 1.61 -5.64 6.02
C LYS A 9 1.56 -4.63 7.18
N ILE A 10 0.85 -3.52 7.03
CA ILE A 10 0.73 -2.51 8.09
C ILE A 10 0.01 -3.08 9.32
N LEU A 11 -0.98 -3.95 9.13
CA LEU A 11 -1.70 -4.63 10.20
C LEU A 11 -0.85 -5.68 10.94
N THR A 12 0.22 -6.21 10.33
CA THR A 12 1.16 -7.06 11.08
C THR A 12 1.96 -6.25 12.10
N TYR A 13 2.27 -4.98 11.80
CA TYR A 13 2.99 -4.08 12.72
C TYR A 13 2.09 -3.58 13.85
N GLU A 14 0.81 -3.37 13.59
CA GLU A 14 -0.17 -2.99 14.62
C GLU A 14 -0.24 -4.02 15.77
N LYS A 15 -0.08 -5.30 15.47
CA LYS A 15 -0.07 -6.39 16.45
C LYS A 15 1.19 -6.46 17.32
N LEU A 16 2.22 -5.70 16.99
CA LEU A 16 3.47 -5.68 17.75
C LEU A 16 3.42 -4.64 18.88
N PRO A 17 4.21 -4.84 19.96
CA PRO A 17 4.46 -3.77 20.91
C PRO A 17 5.19 -2.63 20.21
N THR A 18 4.58 -1.45 20.17
CA THR A 18 5.10 -0.29 19.47
C THR A 18 5.13 0.92 20.39
N ILE A 19 6.00 1.88 20.11
CA ILE A 19 6.05 3.15 20.80
C ILE A 19 6.28 4.28 19.79
N TYR A 20 5.56 5.39 19.96
CA TYR A 20 5.78 6.55 19.12
C TYR A 20 7.16 7.18 19.42
N LYS A 21 7.91 7.39 18.35
CA LYS A 21 9.18 8.13 18.42
C LYS A 21 9.39 8.90 17.11
N LEU A 22 9.41 10.23 17.21
CA LEU A 22 9.62 11.12 16.07
C LEU A 22 10.90 10.78 15.32
N GLY A 23 10.84 10.75 14.00
CA GLY A 23 11.93 10.42 13.09
C GLY A 23 12.26 8.91 13.01
N LYS A 24 11.42 8.04 13.60
CA LYS A 24 11.58 6.58 13.52
C LYS A 24 10.58 5.96 12.57
N PHE A 25 11.01 4.90 11.89
CA PHE A 25 10.26 4.23 10.82
C PHE A 25 10.39 2.69 10.94
N MET A 26 10.23 2.18 12.14
CA MET A 26 10.33 0.75 12.48
C MET A 26 11.75 0.14 12.28
N ASN A 27 12.77 0.97 12.36
CA ASN A 27 14.18 0.58 12.20
C ASN A 27 14.94 0.41 13.51
N SER A 28 14.29 0.60 14.65
CA SER A 28 14.90 0.49 15.97
C SER A 28 13.90 0.11 17.04
N TYR A 29 14.41 -0.34 18.18
CA TYR A 29 13.61 -0.72 19.34
C TYR A 29 13.99 0.14 20.55
N GLN A 30 13.00 0.36 21.41
CA GLN A 30 13.20 0.80 22.78
C GLN A 30 12.98 -0.38 23.72
N ILE A 31 13.86 -0.55 24.70
CA ILE A 31 13.68 -1.54 25.76
C ILE A 31 12.98 -0.84 26.92
N GLY A 32 11.81 -1.33 27.29
CA GLY A 32 11.07 -0.86 28.46
C GLY A 32 11.68 -1.38 29.77
N LYS A 33 11.20 -0.84 30.91
CA LYS A 33 11.69 -1.22 32.25
C LYS A 33 11.58 -2.71 32.57
N THR A 34 10.64 -3.40 31.95
CA THR A 34 10.43 -4.86 32.12
C THR A 34 11.22 -5.72 31.12
N GLY A 35 12.13 -5.12 30.33
CA GLY A 35 12.84 -5.81 29.27
C GLY A 35 12.04 -6.00 27.96
N LYS A 36 10.76 -5.62 27.94
CA LYS A 36 9.92 -5.70 26.75
C LYS A 36 10.46 -4.76 25.67
N LYS A 37 10.58 -5.26 24.44
CA LYS A 37 11.03 -4.49 23.27
C LYS A 37 9.82 -3.85 22.59
N TYR A 38 9.91 -2.55 22.35
CA TYR A 38 8.92 -1.77 21.62
C TYR A 38 9.51 -1.28 20.31
N LEU A 39 8.87 -1.58 19.21
CA LEU A 39 9.24 -1.09 17.89
C LEU A 39 8.94 0.41 17.79
N GLN A 40 9.93 1.21 17.37
CA GLN A 40 9.81 2.67 17.31
C GLN A 40 9.37 3.13 15.91
N CYS A 41 8.33 3.95 15.84
CA CYS A 41 7.97 4.67 14.62
C CYS A 41 7.23 5.98 14.93
N ASP A 42 7.16 6.87 13.96
CA ASP A 42 6.23 8.00 13.94
C ASP A 42 5.12 7.78 12.90
N CYS A 43 4.25 8.78 12.71
CA CYS A 43 3.11 8.66 11.82
C CYS A 43 3.50 8.42 10.34
N SER A 44 4.44 9.21 9.83
CA SER A 44 4.97 9.03 8.46
C SER A 44 5.89 7.82 8.37
N GLY A 45 6.60 7.52 9.45
CA GLY A 45 7.48 6.37 9.58
C GLY A 45 6.74 5.03 9.53
N LEU A 46 5.50 4.97 10.01
CA LEU A 46 4.64 3.79 9.83
C LEU A 46 4.42 3.48 8.35
N ILE A 47 4.07 4.49 7.55
CA ILE A 47 3.84 4.35 6.12
C ILE A 47 5.14 3.98 5.40
N LYS A 48 6.19 4.77 5.60
CA LYS A 48 7.49 4.57 4.95
C LYS A 48 8.13 3.24 5.33
N GLY A 49 8.14 2.90 6.61
CA GLY A 49 8.70 1.64 7.08
C GLY A 49 7.95 0.42 6.54
N THR A 50 6.62 0.52 6.36
CA THR A 50 5.82 -0.52 5.71
C THR A 50 6.23 -0.71 4.24
N LEU A 51 6.46 0.38 3.52
CA LEU A 51 6.87 0.36 2.11
C LEU A 51 8.31 -0.15 1.94
N TRP A 52 9.23 0.29 2.81
CA TRP A 52 10.63 -0.14 2.78
C TRP A 52 10.84 -1.59 3.25
N GLY A 53 9.92 -2.10 4.05
CA GLY A 53 10.00 -3.42 4.67
C GLY A 53 10.73 -3.42 6.02
N TYR A 54 10.18 -4.20 6.97
CA TYR A 54 10.73 -4.37 8.30
C TYR A 54 11.27 -5.81 8.47
N PRO A 55 12.40 -5.99 9.18
CA PRO A 55 13.36 -4.96 9.54
C PRO A 55 14.04 -4.39 8.30
N SER A 56 14.02 -3.05 8.13
CA SER A 56 14.78 -2.45 7.05
C SER A 56 16.25 -2.72 7.31
N ASN A 57 16.98 -3.22 6.35
CA ASN A 57 18.43 -3.48 6.45
C ASN A 57 19.26 -2.18 6.49
N GLY A 58 18.66 -1.06 6.93
CA GLY A 58 19.24 0.26 6.90
C GLY A 58 19.41 0.84 5.48
N LYS A 59 19.01 0.10 4.46
CA LYS A 59 18.98 0.57 3.08
C LYS A 59 17.55 0.99 2.75
N TYR A 60 17.32 2.29 2.78
CA TYR A 60 16.13 2.87 2.20
C TYR A 60 16.11 2.53 0.72
N GLY A 61 15.04 1.90 0.25
CA GLY A 61 14.86 1.82 -1.19
C GLY A 61 14.78 3.24 -1.75
N ASN A 62 15.62 3.59 -2.72
CA ASN A 62 15.61 4.90 -3.39
C ASN A 62 14.25 5.23 -4.07
N ILE A 63 13.28 4.31 -4.02
CA ILE A 63 11.97 4.43 -4.66
C ILE A 63 11.01 5.29 -3.81
N TYR A 64 11.14 5.28 -2.48
CA TYR A 64 10.26 6.01 -1.57
C TYR A 64 11.08 6.97 -0.72
N PRO A 65 10.96 8.30 -0.91
CA PRO A 65 11.77 9.26 -0.19
C PRO A 65 11.39 9.33 1.30
N ASP A 66 12.37 9.69 2.13
CA ASP A 66 12.15 9.95 3.55
C ASP A 66 11.61 11.38 3.73
N VAL A 67 10.28 11.49 3.72
CA VAL A 67 9.55 12.76 3.80
C VAL A 67 8.54 12.74 4.96
N ASN A 68 8.15 13.93 5.42
CA ASN A 68 7.20 14.10 6.52
C ASN A 68 5.74 13.96 6.07
N ALA A 69 4.80 13.99 7.04
CA ALA A 69 3.37 13.83 6.79
C ALA A 69 2.77 14.86 5.82
N ASN A 70 3.23 16.13 5.91
CA ASN A 70 2.73 17.20 5.05
C ASN A 70 3.24 17.03 3.61
N ASP A 71 4.48 16.61 3.45
CA ASP A 71 5.04 16.35 2.12
C ASP A 71 4.36 15.14 1.47
N ILE A 72 4.06 14.10 2.24
CA ILE A 72 3.36 12.91 1.71
C ILE A 72 2.03 13.31 1.07
N ILE A 73 1.16 14.01 1.80
CA ILE A 73 -0.17 14.35 1.26
C ILE A 73 -0.09 15.34 0.11
N ASN A 74 0.84 16.30 0.14
CA ASN A 74 0.91 17.36 -0.85
C ASN A 74 1.64 16.95 -2.13
N ASN A 75 2.67 16.11 -2.05
CA ASN A 75 3.56 15.81 -3.17
C ASN A 75 3.44 14.37 -3.67
N TYR A 76 3.03 13.44 -2.80
CA TYR A 76 3.02 12.00 -3.10
C TYR A 76 1.62 11.39 -3.06
N CYS A 77 0.56 12.21 -2.95
CA CYS A 77 -0.82 11.79 -3.15
C CYS A 77 -1.43 12.44 -4.40
N TYR A 78 -2.48 11.83 -4.91
CA TYR A 78 -3.33 12.33 -6.00
C TYR A 78 -4.80 12.08 -5.64
N GLU A 79 -5.73 12.66 -6.39
CA GLU A 79 -7.16 12.67 -6.05
C GLU A 79 -7.40 13.14 -4.60
N VAL A 80 -6.66 14.17 -4.20
CA VAL A 80 -6.73 14.67 -2.82
C VAL A 80 -8.05 15.43 -2.62
N SER A 81 -8.80 15.04 -1.58
CA SER A 81 -10.11 15.60 -1.25
C SER A 81 -10.24 15.90 0.24
N SER A 82 -11.16 16.82 0.58
CA SER A 82 -11.65 17.04 1.95
C SER A 82 -13.02 16.40 2.20
N ASP A 83 -13.62 15.79 1.18
CA ASP A 83 -14.89 15.07 1.29
C ASP A 83 -14.64 13.58 1.55
N PHE A 84 -14.80 13.18 2.81
CA PHE A 84 -14.57 11.82 3.27
C PHE A 84 -15.69 10.82 2.91
N SER A 85 -16.77 11.26 2.28
CA SER A 85 -17.86 10.36 1.87
C SER A 85 -17.42 9.31 0.86
N ASN A 86 -16.38 9.62 0.07
CA ASN A 86 -15.86 8.79 -1.01
C ASN A 86 -14.49 8.16 -0.73
N ILE A 87 -14.00 8.23 0.51
CA ILE A 87 -12.68 7.69 0.86
C ILE A 87 -12.58 6.21 0.52
N LYS A 88 -11.46 5.80 -0.07
CA LYS A 88 -11.19 4.42 -0.47
C LYS A 88 -10.13 3.78 0.41
N LYS A 89 -10.26 2.47 0.60
CA LYS A 89 -9.28 1.65 1.29
C LYS A 89 -7.87 1.87 0.72
N GLY A 90 -6.88 2.04 1.60
CA GLY A 90 -5.50 2.36 1.23
C GLY A 90 -5.19 3.84 1.06
N GLU A 91 -6.19 4.73 1.03
CA GLU A 91 -5.93 6.16 0.99
C GLU A 91 -5.32 6.65 2.30
N PHE A 92 -4.43 7.63 2.18
CA PHE A 92 -3.85 8.27 3.34
C PHE A 92 -4.77 9.40 3.81
N VAL A 93 -4.93 9.50 5.12
CA VAL A 93 -5.67 10.58 5.79
C VAL A 93 -4.70 11.51 6.49
N TRP A 94 -4.96 12.81 6.41
CA TRP A 94 -4.03 13.82 6.86
C TRP A 94 -4.71 14.92 7.66
N LEU A 95 -4.01 15.37 8.68
CA LEU A 95 -4.17 16.68 9.33
C LEU A 95 -2.77 17.29 9.52
N SER A 96 -2.67 18.58 9.82
CA SER A 96 -1.37 19.27 9.93
C SER A 96 -0.41 18.53 10.85
N GLY A 97 0.71 18.10 10.30
CA GLY A 97 1.78 17.38 11.02
C GLY A 97 1.47 15.92 11.35
N HIS A 98 0.37 15.35 10.85
CA HIS A 98 0.02 13.97 11.13
C HIS A 98 -0.63 13.26 9.93
N ILE A 99 -0.40 11.96 9.83
CA ILE A 99 -0.91 11.13 8.73
C ILE A 99 -1.26 9.72 9.23
N GLY A 100 -2.27 9.12 8.64
CA GLY A 100 -2.68 7.74 8.85
C GLY A 100 -3.10 7.07 7.56
N VAL A 101 -3.51 5.82 7.64
CA VAL A 101 -3.97 5.01 6.49
C VAL A 101 -5.39 4.55 6.74
N TYR A 102 -6.30 4.86 5.82
CA TYR A 102 -7.65 4.31 5.86
C TYR A 102 -7.65 2.85 5.40
N ILE A 103 -8.00 1.94 6.29
CA ILE A 103 -7.97 0.50 6.04
C ILE A 103 -9.34 -0.11 5.71
N GLY A 104 -10.37 0.74 5.55
CA GLY A 104 -11.76 0.32 5.35
C GLY A 104 -12.58 0.38 6.64
N ASP A 105 -13.88 0.13 6.54
CA ASP A 105 -14.82 0.02 7.67
C ASP A 105 -14.71 1.15 8.69
N ASN A 106 -14.59 2.37 8.20
CA ASN A 106 -14.47 3.59 9.02
C ASN A 106 -13.27 3.55 9.99
N THR A 107 -12.19 2.85 9.61
CA THR A 107 -11.05 2.59 10.47
C THR A 107 -9.75 3.11 9.85
N ILE A 108 -8.93 3.74 10.69
CA ILE A 108 -7.61 4.27 10.36
C ILE A 108 -6.55 3.48 11.12
N CYS A 109 -5.47 3.09 10.43
CA CYS A 109 -4.23 2.67 11.07
C CYS A 109 -3.28 3.87 11.15
N GLU A 110 -2.86 4.25 12.35
CA GLU A 110 -2.01 5.42 12.59
C GLU A 110 -0.99 5.15 13.71
N CYS A 111 0.13 5.88 13.69
CA CYS A 111 1.10 5.87 14.79
C CYS A 111 1.11 7.24 15.48
N SER A 112 0.87 7.26 16.79
CA SER A 112 0.69 8.50 17.54
C SER A 112 1.16 8.36 19.00
N PRO A 113 1.69 9.43 19.62
CA PRO A 113 2.02 9.42 21.05
C PRO A 113 0.80 9.49 21.97
N LYS A 114 -0.40 9.59 21.41
CA LYS A 114 -1.65 9.74 22.17
C LYS A 114 -2.05 8.47 22.94
N TRP A 115 -1.57 7.31 22.49
CA TRP A 115 -1.91 6.02 23.06
C TRP A 115 -0.66 5.29 23.57
N GLU A 116 -0.87 4.35 24.49
CA GLU A 116 0.21 3.54 25.06
C GLU A 116 0.95 2.73 24.00
N ASN A 117 0.21 2.06 23.10
CA ASN A 117 0.81 1.44 21.92
C ASN A 117 0.90 2.47 20.80
N GLY A 118 2.07 2.70 20.23
CA GLY A 118 2.28 3.74 19.22
C GLY A 118 1.42 3.57 17.97
N ILE A 119 1.35 2.34 17.43
CA ILE A 119 0.49 2.00 16.29
C ILE A 119 -0.87 1.56 16.81
N GLN A 120 -1.94 2.16 16.28
CA GLN A 120 -3.31 1.95 16.71
C GLN A 120 -4.28 1.89 15.54
N LEU A 121 -5.37 1.15 15.74
CA LEU A 121 -6.57 1.25 14.93
C LEU A 121 -7.55 2.22 15.59
N THR A 122 -7.89 3.28 14.88
CA THR A 122 -8.81 4.31 15.37
C THR A 122 -9.98 4.50 14.41
N LYS A 123 -11.09 5.02 14.89
CA LYS A 123 -12.20 5.39 14.00
C LYS A 123 -11.84 6.63 13.18
N LEU A 124 -12.33 6.72 11.96
CA LEU A 124 -12.13 7.88 11.08
C LEU A 124 -12.49 9.19 11.76
N ASN A 125 -13.59 9.21 12.54
CA ASN A 125 -14.05 10.38 13.29
C ASN A 125 -13.31 10.62 14.62
N ALA A 126 -12.36 9.78 15.02
CA ALA A 126 -11.56 9.99 16.23
C ALA A 126 -10.62 11.20 16.14
N ARG A 127 -10.38 11.69 14.93
CA ARG A 127 -9.60 12.90 14.64
C ARG A 127 -10.33 13.78 13.62
N ASN A 128 -10.04 15.07 13.65
CA ASN A 128 -10.51 16.02 12.63
C ASN A 128 -9.58 16.01 11.41
N TRP A 129 -9.59 14.90 10.68
CA TRP A 129 -8.84 14.79 9.43
C TRP A 129 -9.27 15.90 8.46
N LYS A 130 -8.34 16.44 7.69
CA LYS A 130 -8.57 17.58 6.79
C LYS A 130 -8.54 17.19 5.32
N LYS A 131 -7.76 16.18 5.00
CA LYS A 131 -7.62 15.68 3.62
C LYS A 131 -7.45 14.16 3.65
N HIS A 132 -7.83 13.54 2.55
CA HIS A 132 -7.42 12.18 2.20
C HIS A 132 -6.97 12.15 0.75
N GLY A 133 -6.26 11.10 0.33
CA GLY A 133 -5.85 10.94 -1.05
C GLY A 133 -5.15 9.62 -1.31
N LYS A 134 -5.15 9.22 -2.58
CA LYS A 134 -4.46 8.02 -3.06
C LYS A 134 -2.97 8.28 -3.12
N SER A 135 -2.17 7.36 -2.58
CA SER A 135 -0.72 7.46 -2.66
C SER A 135 -0.19 7.06 -4.03
N LYS A 136 0.74 7.84 -4.58
CA LYS A 136 1.50 7.50 -5.81
C LYS A 136 2.40 6.27 -5.62
N TRP A 137 2.60 5.83 -4.38
CA TRP A 137 3.43 4.68 -4.02
C TRP A 137 2.67 3.36 -3.99
N LEU A 138 1.33 3.41 -4.05
CA LEU A 138 0.46 2.25 -4.01
C LEU A 138 -0.27 2.06 -5.33
N ASP A 139 -0.44 0.82 -5.70
CA ASP A 139 -1.29 0.41 -6.80
C ASP A 139 -2.71 0.14 -6.26
N TYR A 140 -3.63 1.02 -6.61
CA TYR A 140 -5.05 0.91 -6.24
C TYR A 140 -5.83 0.00 -7.18
N GLY A 141 -5.13 -0.72 -8.06
CA GLY A 141 -5.76 -1.36 -9.19
C GLY A 141 -6.37 -0.27 -10.07
N SER A 142 -5.90 -0.09 -11.26
CA SER A 142 -6.57 0.80 -12.19
C SER A 142 -8.02 0.35 -12.30
N VAL A 143 -8.96 1.12 -11.72
CA VAL A 143 -10.29 1.20 -12.26
C VAL A 143 -10.09 1.91 -13.59
N SER A 144 -9.53 1.19 -14.53
CA SER A 144 -9.64 1.55 -15.93
C SER A 144 -11.13 1.57 -16.19
N SER A 145 -11.71 2.77 -16.26
CA SER A 145 -13.03 3.00 -16.84
C SER A 145 -12.91 2.84 -18.37
N SER A 146 -12.47 1.67 -18.75
CA SER A 146 -12.75 1.02 -20.00
C SER A 146 -12.85 -0.46 -19.63
N THR A 147 -14.05 -0.96 -19.57
CA THR A 147 -14.36 -2.40 -19.59
C THR A 147 -13.86 -2.96 -20.92
N LYS A 148 -12.53 -3.07 -21.05
CA LYS A 148 -11.98 -3.96 -22.05
C LYS A 148 -12.18 -5.35 -21.48
N THR A 149 -13.36 -5.93 -21.74
CA THR A 149 -13.63 -7.33 -21.46
C THR A 149 -12.64 -8.15 -22.29
N TRP A 150 -11.65 -8.73 -21.59
CA TRP A 150 -10.69 -9.59 -22.23
C TRP A 150 -11.34 -10.94 -22.51
N ASP A 151 -11.45 -11.30 -23.76
CA ASP A 151 -11.81 -12.67 -24.15
C ASP A 151 -10.57 -13.55 -23.92
N ILE A 152 -10.45 -14.05 -22.68
CA ILE A 152 -9.32 -14.86 -22.22
C ILE A 152 -9.16 -16.12 -23.08
N ASP A 153 -10.27 -16.75 -23.49
CA ASP A 153 -10.25 -17.96 -24.28
C ASP A 153 -9.69 -17.70 -25.69
N LYS A 154 -10.16 -16.64 -26.35
CA LYS A 154 -9.67 -16.21 -27.66
C LYS A 154 -8.19 -15.86 -27.61
N ILE A 155 -7.77 -15.05 -26.63
CA ILE A 155 -6.37 -14.64 -26.50
C ILE A 155 -5.47 -15.83 -26.19
N ALA A 156 -5.89 -16.77 -25.34
CA ALA A 156 -5.13 -17.97 -25.05
C ALA A 156 -4.90 -18.81 -26.31
N ARG A 157 -5.91 -18.99 -27.16
CA ARG A 157 -5.78 -19.67 -28.48
C ARG A 157 -4.85 -18.91 -29.42
N GLU A 158 -4.89 -17.58 -29.42
CA GLU A 158 -3.97 -16.75 -30.23
C GLU A 158 -2.51 -16.83 -29.72
N VAL A 159 -2.31 -16.94 -28.38
CA VAL A 159 -0.98 -17.21 -27.79
C VAL A 159 -0.43 -18.56 -28.23
N ILE A 160 -1.25 -19.61 -28.23
CA ILE A 160 -0.88 -20.95 -28.69
C ILE A 160 -0.45 -20.92 -30.17
N LYS A 161 -1.14 -20.12 -30.98
CA LYS A 161 -0.81 -19.90 -32.42
C LYS A 161 0.43 -19.01 -32.63
N GLY A 162 1.07 -18.54 -31.56
CA GLY A 162 2.31 -17.72 -31.65
C GLY A 162 2.09 -16.24 -31.97
N LYS A 163 0.85 -15.73 -32.05
CA LYS A 163 0.53 -14.36 -32.48
C LYS A 163 1.23 -13.26 -31.66
N TYR A 164 1.51 -13.51 -30.40
CA TYR A 164 2.07 -12.53 -29.49
C TYR A 164 3.58 -12.77 -29.21
N GLY A 165 4.25 -13.58 -30.02
CA GLY A 165 5.67 -13.85 -29.90
C GLY A 165 6.05 -14.80 -28.76
N ASN A 166 7.35 -14.90 -28.46
CA ASN A 166 7.91 -15.82 -27.48
C ASN A 166 8.31 -15.09 -26.20
N GLY A 167 8.26 -15.82 -25.06
CA GLY A 167 8.61 -15.28 -23.74
C GLY A 167 7.45 -14.55 -23.05
N HIS A 168 7.40 -14.64 -21.73
CA HIS A 168 6.28 -14.12 -20.94
C HIS A 168 6.18 -12.59 -20.99
N GLU A 169 7.30 -11.89 -20.85
CA GLU A 169 7.34 -10.44 -20.86
C GLU A 169 6.93 -9.87 -22.23
N ASN A 170 7.44 -10.44 -23.31
CA ASN A 170 7.08 -10.01 -24.66
C ASN A 170 5.60 -10.26 -24.97
N ARG A 171 5.06 -11.41 -24.60
CA ARG A 171 3.63 -11.72 -24.78
C ARG A 171 2.74 -10.77 -24.01
N LYS A 172 3.04 -10.53 -22.73
CA LYS A 172 2.29 -9.59 -21.88
C LYS A 172 2.28 -8.18 -22.51
N LYS A 173 3.45 -7.69 -22.93
CA LYS A 173 3.59 -6.40 -23.59
C LYS A 173 2.78 -6.32 -24.89
N ASN A 174 2.86 -7.36 -25.74
CA ASN A 174 2.18 -7.39 -27.04
C ASN A 174 0.66 -7.56 -26.91
N ILE A 175 0.18 -8.23 -25.88
CA ILE A 175 -1.25 -8.31 -25.55
C ILE A 175 -1.73 -6.96 -24.99
N GLY A 176 -0.87 -6.26 -24.23
CA GLY A 176 -1.18 -4.96 -23.60
C GLY A 176 -2.11 -5.11 -22.39
N CYS A 177 -2.01 -6.21 -21.63
CA CYS A 177 -2.79 -6.48 -20.44
C CYS A 177 -1.97 -6.32 -19.15
N ASP A 178 -2.69 -6.18 -18.02
CA ASP A 178 -2.08 -6.19 -16.68
C ASP A 178 -1.62 -7.59 -16.24
N ASP A 179 -0.93 -7.67 -15.10
CA ASP A 179 -0.40 -8.92 -14.57
C ASP A 179 -1.49 -9.93 -14.22
N VAL A 180 -2.60 -9.48 -13.65
CA VAL A 180 -3.72 -10.35 -13.26
C VAL A 180 -4.35 -11.00 -14.48
N THR A 181 -4.68 -10.19 -15.48
CA THR A 181 -5.22 -10.66 -16.76
C THR A 181 -4.24 -11.60 -17.45
N TYR A 182 -2.94 -11.27 -17.44
CA TYR A 182 -1.93 -12.14 -18.05
C TYR A 182 -1.82 -13.51 -17.37
N GLN A 183 -1.92 -13.58 -16.03
CA GLN A 183 -1.95 -14.86 -15.31
C GLN A 183 -3.18 -15.70 -15.66
N GLN A 184 -4.35 -15.07 -15.86
CA GLN A 184 -5.54 -15.77 -16.33
C GLN A 184 -5.35 -16.35 -17.74
N ILE A 185 -4.75 -15.57 -18.64
CA ILE A 185 -4.41 -16.04 -20.00
C ILE A 185 -3.43 -17.22 -19.92
N ARG A 186 -2.38 -17.14 -19.12
CA ARG A 186 -1.42 -18.26 -18.94
C ARG A 186 -2.07 -19.53 -18.43
N LYS A 187 -2.92 -19.41 -17.42
CA LYS A 187 -3.68 -20.55 -16.89
C LYS A 187 -4.49 -21.19 -18.00
N ARG A 188 -5.21 -20.38 -18.80
CA ARG A 188 -6.04 -20.86 -19.90
C ARG A 188 -5.22 -21.49 -21.03
N VAL A 189 -4.06 -20.94 -21.36
CA VAL A 189 -3.11 -21.54 -22.32
C VAL A 189 -2.72 -22.94 -21.88
N ASN A 190 -2.34 -23.11 -20.61
CA ASN A 190 -1.94 -24.40 -20.06
C ASN A 190 -3.09 -25.43 -20.06
N GLU A 191 -4.34 -25.00 -19.87
CA GLU A 191 -5.52 -25.86 -19.95
C GLU A 191 -5.81 -26.32 -21.38
N LEU A 192 -5.61 -25.43 -22.37
CA LEU A 192 -5.87 -25.71 -23.77
C LEU A 192 -4.72 -26.48 -24.46
N SER A 193 -3.56 -26.57 -23.84
CA SER A 193 -2.36 -27.24 -24.39
C SER A 193 -2.19 -28.68 -23.84
N LYS A 194 -3.10 -29.15 -23.01
CA LYS A 194 -3.18 -30.54 -22.53
C LYS A 194 -4.02 -31.38 -23.43
#